data_a1a15a5891b92af9c97cca29c6bd935a
#
_entry.id   a1a15a5891b92af9c97cca29c6bd935a
#
_cell.length_a   1.000
_cell.length_b   1.000
_cell.length_c   1.000
_cell.angle_alpha   90.00
_cell.angle_beta   90.00
_cell.angle_gamma   90.00
#
_symmetry.space_group_name_H-M   'P 1'
#
loop_
_entity.id
_entity.type
_entity.pdbx_description
1 polymer ?
#
loop_
_entity_poly.entity_id
_entity_poly.type
_entity_poly.pdbx_seq_one_letter_code
_entity_poly.pdbx_strand_id
1 'polypeptide(L)'
;MNSIGERLRQARLARGFTQEQLARGLATKGFISQVERNHATPSLAKLRLMADRLGLPLGHFTNDRSPHEVTYLRKSAELAVKANDPAHALSLIAEGFGLANTANERADLHRLKGIALDALGRLGEALVEHQTAAAAAPPDDPELNAAICIELATVLQQLEHFNAAIEANLRALNWLERCRHADPGLRSRALHNLGREYYGLGQLAEADRYFQEALAAVTDAESLKRIATAHMSLGVSARAVGDLDRAIDHCQRALAIYNRIGHDQAANRILGNLGDVHFAAGRFEAAKELQERCLQTAETLKDDFAIGVAGGELARYLLLKGDAKGALSLARRAKNASRRSGDHLHRAYAAAIEGQAAESVGRPADADRQFRAALTLLAGRQAAGKLAEVCSMYAEVLRRRGDVDRAFAFMRMAAERDFSGLATLIRQGRR
;
A
#
# COMPACT_ATOMS: atom_id res chain seq x y z
N MET A 1 19.14 44.29 -2.72
CA MET A 1 19.28 42.81 -2.84
C MET A 1 20.63 42.54 -3.48
N ASN A 2 21.51 41.76 -2.84
CA ASN A 2 22.85 41.48 -3.36
C ASN A 2 22.74 40.57 -4.59
N SER A 3 23.40 40.96 -5.68
CA SER A 3 23.46 40.18 -6.92
C SER A 3 24.25 38.87 -6.76
N ILE A 4 24.10 37.91 -7.71
CA ILE A 4 24.88 36.66 -7.73
C ILE A 4 26.38 36.95 -7.61
N GLY A 5 26.87 37.96 -8.34
CA GLY A 5 28.27 38.33 -8.31
C GLY A 5 28.74 38.87 -6.97
N GLU A 6 27.94 39.70 -6.31
CA GLU A 6 28.25 40.22 -4.99
C GLU A 6 28.32 39.11 -3.92
N ARG A 7 27.36 38.16 -3.97
CA ARG A 7 27.36 37.01 -3.06
C ARG A 7 28.53 36.08 -3.32
N LEU A 8 28.86 35.82 -4.59
CA LEU A 8 30.03 35.02 -4.95
C LEU A 8 31.31 35.66 -4.40
N ARG A 9 31.44 36.98 -4.57
CA ARG A 9 32.59 37.77 -4.04
C ARG A 9 32.66 37.69 -2.50
N GLN A 10 31.55 37.90 -1.81
CA GLN A 10 31.48 37.82 -0.33
C GLN A 10 31.84 36.42 0.17
N ALA A 11 31.26 35.37 -0.40
CA ALA A 11 31.54 33.99 -0.05
C ALA A 11 33.02 33.62 -0.29
N ARG A 12 33.57 34.02 -1.42
CA ARG A 12 34.97 33.78 -1.77
C ARG A 12 35.91 34.44 -0.75
N LEU A 13 35.64 35.70 -0.44
CA LEU A 13 36.48 36.47 0.52
C LEU A 13 36.35 35.87 1.93
N ALA A 14 35.16 35.50 2.38
CA ALA A 14 34.92 34.87 3.68
C ALA A 14 35.66 33.53 3.84
N ARG A 15 35.94 32.83 2.74
CA ARG A 15 36.69 31.58 2.71
C ARG A 15 38.19 31.77 2.39
N GLY A 16 38.66 33.03 2.24
CA GLY A 16 40.03 33.35 1.94
C GLY A 16 40.53 32.96 0.55
N PHE A 17 39.63 32.70 -0.39
CA PHE A 17 39.98 32.30 -1.75
C PHE A 17 40.34 33.55 -2.61
N THR A 18 41.40 33.43 -3.42
CA THR A 18 41.63 34.37 -4.54
C THR A 18 40.69 34.03 -5.70
N GLN A 19 40.46 34.99 -6.63
CA GLN A 19 39.71 34.73 -7.84
C GLN A 19 40.33 33.62 -8.67
N GLU A 20 41.64 33.50 -8.70
CA GLU A 20 42.38 32.45 -9.38
C GLU A 20 42.18 31.08 -8.78
N GLN A 21 42.19 30.98 -7.44
CA GLN A 21 41.91 29.73 -6.72
C GLN A 21 40.48 29.28 -6.93
N LEU A 22 39.51 30.20 -6.94
CA LEU A 22 38.11 29.84 -7.23
C LEU A 22 37.94 29.42 -8.73
N ALA A 23 38.66 29.99 -9.63
CA ALA A 23 38.60 29.70 -11.06
C ALA A 23 39.26 28.37 -11.45
N ARG A 24 40.21 27.87 -10.68
CA ARG A 24 41.11 26.75 -11.04
C ARG A 24 40.33 25.51 -11.48
N GLY A 25 40.50 25.13 -12.77
CA GLY A 25 39.80 23.97 -13.37
C GLY A 25 38.30 24.15 -13.64
N LEU A 26 37.73 25.34 -13.39
CA LEU A 26 36.30 25.63 -13.64
C LEU A 26 36.09 26.73 -14.68
N ALA A 27 36.96 27.75 -14.64
CA ALA A 27 36.84 28.95 -15.46
C ALA A 27 38.18 29.69 -15.50
N THR A 28 38.23 30.87 -16.19
CA THR A 28 39.35 31.77 -16.11
C THR A 28 39.17 32.76 -14.96
N LYS A 29 40.29 33.29 -14.39
CA LYS A 29 40.26 34.37 -13.40
C LYS A 29 39.45 35.59 -13.93
N GLY A 30 39.57 35.89 -15.22
CA GLY A 30 38.83 36.99 -15.87
C GLY A 30 37.31 36.73 -15.83
N PHE A 31 36.86 35.50 -16.03
CA PHE A 31 35.45 35.14 -15.97
C PHE A 31 34.91 35.31 -14.54
N ILE A 32 35.64 34.86 -13.51
CA ILE A 32 35.23 35.07 -12.10
C ILE A 32 35.11 36.56 -11.79
N SER A 33 36.10 37.39 -12.26
CA SER A 33 36.07 38.84 -12.09
C SER A 33 34.85 39.49 -12.75
N GLN A 34 34.47 39.03 -13.95
CA GLN A 34 33.30 39.54 -14.70
C GLN A 34 31.99 39.13 -13.95
N VAL A 35 31.90 37.91 -13.43
CA VAL A 35 30.77 37.46 -12.65
C VAL A 35 30.63 38.28 -11.36
N GLU A 36 31.70 38.49 -10.62
CA GLU A 36 31.71 39.28 -9.38
C GLU A 36 31.33 40.76 -9.60
N ARG A 37 31.55 41.30 -10.79
CA ARG A 37 31.12 42.65 -11.21
C ARG A 37 29.76 42.69 -11.88
N ASN A 38 29.06 41.56 -11.96
CA ASN A 38 27.77 41.43 -12.66
C ASN A 38 27.83 41.71 -14.17
N HIS A 39 29.00 41.57 -14.79
CA HIS A 39 29.17 41.69 -16.22
C HIS A 39 29.05 40.39 -16.99
N ALA A 40 28.99 39.26 -16.27
CA ALA A 40 28.74 37.94 -16.80
C ALA A 40 27.88 37.15 -15.86
N THR A 41 26.96 36.33 -16.41
CA THR A 41 26.14 35.37 -15.64
C THR A 41 26.70 33.97 -15.85
N PRO A 42 27.13 33.26 -14.77
CA PRO A 42 27.60 31.90 -14.90
C PRO A 42 26.42 30.98 -15.25
N SER A 43 26.68 29.92 -16.02
CA SER A 43 25.69 28.84 -16.15
C SER A 43 25.46 28.16 -14.78
N LEU A 44 24.27 27.59 -14.61
CA LEU A 44 23.92 26.90 -13.33
C LEU A 44 24.94 25.82 -12.97
N ALA A 45 25.44 25.06 -13.97
CA ALA A 45 26.49 24.07 -13.78
C ALA A 45 27.81 24.67 -13.25
N LYS A 46 28.24 25.79 -13.79
CA LYS A 46 29.44 26.52 -13.34
C LYS A 46 29.25 27.09 -11.93
N LEU A 47 28.06 27.65 -11.67
CA LEU A 47 27.73 28.21 -10.36
C LEU A 47 27.70 27.12 -9.29
N ARG A 48 27.18 25.93 -9.59
CA ARG A 48 27.20 24.76 -8.71
C ARG A 48 28.63 24.34 -8.35
N LEU A 49 29.49 24.21 -9.36
CA LEU A 49 30.90 23.87 -9.12
C LEU A 49 31.64 24.91 -8.27
N MET A 50 31.29 26.20 -8.42
CA MET A 50 31.84 27.27 -7.57
C MET A 50 31.29 27.18 -6.15
N ALA A 51 30.01 26.88 -5.98
CA ALA A 51 29.35 26.67 -4.69
C ALA A 51 29.96 25.50 -3.94
N ASP A 52 30.13 24.35 -4.59
CA ASP A 52 30.77 23.16 -4.03
C ASP A 52 32.20 23.46 -3.56
N ARG A 53 32.97 24.20 -4.35
CA ARG A 53 34.34 24.60 -3.99
C ARG A 53 34.39 25.53 -2.77
N LEU A 54 33.39 26.37 -2.60
CA LEU A 54 33.25 27.27 -1.47
C LEU A 54 32.60 26.58 -0.26
N GLY A 55 32.14 25.32 -0.42
CA GLY A 55 31.45 24.57 0.63
C GLY A 55 30.12 25.23 1.03
N LEU A 56 29.38 25.79 0.07
CA LEU A 56 28.11 26.48 0.28
C LEU A 56 27.04 25.88 -0.64
N PRO A 57 25.79 25.83 -0.19
CA PRO A 57 24.71 25.39 -1.04
C PRO A 57 24.49 26.36 -2.22
N LEU A 58 24.09 25.83 -3.38
CA LEU A 58 23.85 26.63 -4.58
C LEU A 58 22.86 27.78 -4.35
N GLY A 59 21.82 27.55 -3.51
CA GLY A 59 20.83 28.56 -3.12
C GLY A 59 21.41 29.79 -2.43
N HIS A 60 22.66 29.72 -1.92
CA HIS A 60 23.36 30.89 -1.36
C HIS A 60 23.67 31.96 -2.42
N PHE A 61 23.84 31.56 -3.68
CA PHE A 61 24.23 32.45 -4.78
C PHE A 61 23.06 32.84 -5.66
N THR A 62 22.01 32.05 -5.74
CA THR A 62 20.80 32.36 -6.52
C THR A 62 19.80 33.11 -5.65
N ASN A 63 19.43 34.37 -6.05
CA ASN A 63 18.36 35.11 -5.36
C ASN A 63 16.99 34.56 -5.68
N ASP A 64 16.86 33.94 -6.83
CA ASP A 64 15.75 33.14 -7.21
C ASP A 64 16.07 31.70 -6.78
N ARG A 65 15.52 31.31 -5.63
CA ARG A 65 15.18 29.92 -5.40
C ARG A 65 14.30 29.57 -6.59
N SER A 66 14.90 28.94 -7.61
CA SER A 66 14.19 28.72 -8.85
C SER A 66 12.94 27.88 -8.56
N PRO A 67 11.74 28.32 -8.90
CA PRO A 67 10.54 27.47 -8.81
C PRO A 67 10.75 26.12 -9.52
N HIS A 68 11.66 26.09 -10.49
CA HIS A 68 12.06 24.88 -11.20
C HIS A 68 12.87 23.90 -10.35
N GLU A 69 13.61 24.35 -9.33
CA GLU A 69 14.42 23.46 -8.48
C GLU A 69 13.52 22.68 -7.50
N VAL A 70 12.55 23.32 -6.86
CA VAL A 70 11.54 22.64 -6.03
C VAL A 70 10.72 21.68 -6.89
N THR A 71 10.30 22.10 -8.06
CA THR A 71 9.55 21.26 -9.00
C THR A 71 10.38 20.05 -9.43
N TYR A 72 11.67 20.23 -9.70
CA TYR A 72 12.57 19.12 -10.02
C TYR A 72 12.70 18.14 -8.87
N LEU A 73 12.93 18.62 -7.64
CA LEU A 73 13.05 17.77 -6.45
C LEU A 73 11.75 16.99 -6.17
N ARG A 74 10.60 17.65 -6.29
CA ARG A 74 9.29 17.00 -6.15
C ARG A 74 9.08 15.87 -7.17
N LYS A 75 9.35 16.16 -8.46
CA LYS A 75 9.27 15.15 -9.53
C LYS A 75 10.25 14.01 -9.34
N SER A 76 11.48 14.31 -8.92
CA SER A 76 12.50 13.30 -8.63
C SER A 76 12.12 12.44 -7.42
N ALA A 77 11.54 13.02 -6.37
CA ALA A 77 11.03 12.29 -5.22
C ALA A 77 9.87 11.36 -5.61
N GLU A 78 8.94 11.84 -6.44
CA GLU A 78 7.84 11.02 -6.97
C GLU A 78 8.36 9.82 -7.77
N LEU A 79 9.37 10.04 -8.63
CA LEU A 79 10.01 8.99 -9.40
C LEU A 79 10.76 7.99 -8.50
N ALA A 80 11.44 8.47 -7.46
CA ALA A 80 12.13 7.62 -6.50
C ALA A 80 11.15 6.69 -5.75
N VAL A 81 9.98 7.20 -5.32
CA VAL A 81 8.92 6.37 -4.73
C VAL A 81 8.43 5.32 -5.75
N LYS A 82 8.15 5.71 -6.99
CA LYS A 82 7.73 4.78 -8.06
C LYS A 82 8.79 3.72 -8.38
N ALA A 83 10.07 4.07 -8.23
CA ALA A 83 11.20 3.15 -8.39
C ALA A 83 11.45 2.25 -7.15
N ASN A 84 10.57 2.33 -6.14
CA ASN A 84 10.70 1.60 -4.87
C ASN A 84 11.96 1.98 -4.06
N ASP A 85 12.37 3.25 -4.14
CA ASP A 85 13.45 3.84 -3.33
C ASP A 85 12.92 4.99 -2.45
N PRO A 86 12.12 4.66 -1.41
CA PRO A 86 11.55 5.67 -0.52
C PRO A 86 12.59 6.40 0.34
N ALA A 87 13.74 5.80 0.59
CA ALA A 87 14.81 6.45 1.36
C ALA A 87 15.42 7.62 0.57
N HIS A 88 15.70 7.42 -0.71
CA HIS A 88 16.15 8.48 -1.60
C HIS A 88 15.07 9.55 -1.78
N ALA A 89 13.79 9.15 -1.90
CA ALA A 89 12.68 10.11 -1.95
C ALA A 89 12.65 11.03 -0.73
N LEU A 90 12.81 10.49 0.49
CA LEU A 90 12.84 11.29 1.72
C LEU A 90 14.01 12.29 1.75
N SER A 91 15.17 11.93 1.20
CA SER A 91 16.32 12.85 1.08
C SER A 91 16.00 14.02 0.16
N LEU A 92 15.42 13.75 -1.03
CA LEU A 92 15.03 14.78 -1.99
C LEU A 92 13.93 15.70 -1.42
N ILE A 93 12.99 15.15 -0.68
CA ILE A 93 11.91 15.90 -0.01
C ILE A 93 12.48 16.83 1.07
N ALA A 94 13.44 16.35 1.87
CA ALA A 94 14.10 17.17 2.87
C ALA A 94 14.83 18.39 2.26
N GLU A 95 15.51 18.19 1.13
CA GLU A 95 16.11 19.28 0.34
C GLU A 95 15.03 20.23 -0.19
N GLY A 96 13.92 19.68 -0.70
CA GLY A 96 12.78 20.45 -1.22
C GLY A 96 12.14 21.37 -0.17
N PHE A 97 12.00 20.94 1.08
CA PHE A 97 11.47 21.78 2.16
C PHE A 97 12.33 23.02 2.42
N GLY A 98 13.66 22.92 2.26
CA GLY A 98 14.57 24.06 2.38
C GLY A 98 14.37 25.12 1.28
N LEU A 99 13.77 24.74 0.17
CA LEU A 99 13.57 25.58 -1.02
C LEU A 99 12.12 26.03 -1.22
N ALA A 100 11.14 25.33 -0.64
CA ALA A 100 9.71 25.59 -0.82
C ALA A 100 9.31 26.97 -0.28
N ASN A 101 8.69 27.77 -1.14
CA ASN A 101 8.28 29.14 -0.83
C ASN A 101 6.76 29.32 -0.76
N THR A 102 5.99 28.41 -1.40
CA THR A 102 4.52 28.49 -1.46
C THR A 102 3.86 27.45 -0.58
N ALA A 103 2.61 27.69 -0.20
CA ALA A 103 1.81 26.72 0.54
C ALA A 103 1.58 25.44 -0.27
N ASN A 104 1.34 25.57 -1.60
CA ASN A 104 1.20 24.43 -2.51
C ASN A 104 2.43 23.54 -2.51
N GLU A 105 3.62 24.13 -2.64
CA GLU A 105 4.86 23.36 -2.64
C GLU A 105 5.06 22.59 -1.33
N ARG A 106 4.80 23.25 -0.19
CA ARG A 106 4.93 22.62 1.12
C ARG A 106 3.90 21.50 1.33
N ALA A 107 2.64 21.74 0.94
CA ALA A 107 1.59 20.74 1.04
C ALA A 107 1.91 19.51 0.19
N ASP A 108 2.39 19.69 -1.04
CA ASP A 108 2.77 18.57 -1.91
C ASP A 108 4.02 17.83 -1.42
N LEU A 109 4.99 18.52 -0.82
CA LEU A 109 6.15 17.86 -0.18
C LEU A 109 5.72 17.03 1.03
N HIS A 110 4.78 17.51 1.86
CA HIS A 110 4.19 16.71 2.94
C HIS A 110 3.44 15.49 2.38
N ARG A 111 2.67 15.65 1.31
CA ARG A 111 2.00 14.54 0.61
C ARG A 111 3.00 13.49 0.14
N LEU A 112 4.06 13.90 -0.57
CA LEU A 112 5.10 12.98 -1.05
C LEU A 112 5.86 12.31 0.09
N LYS A 113 6.10 13.04 1.20
CA LYS A 113 6.72 12.46 2.42
C LYS A 113 5.83 11.39 3.03
N GLY A 114 4.52 11.62 3.11
CA GLY A 114 3.56 10.62 3.56
C GLY A 114 3.59 9.37 2.68
N ILE A 115 3.61 9.51 1.35
CA ILE A 115 3.71 8.37 0.42
C ILE A 115 5.02 7.59 0.63
N ALA A 116 6.15 8.27 0.80
CA ALA A 116 7.44 7.62 1.05
C ALA A 116 7.47 6.86 2.39
N LEU A 117 6.84 7.42 3.44
CA LEU A 117 6.71 6.79 4.74
C LEU A 117 5.78 5.58 4.71
N ASP A 118 4.68 5.65 3.95
CA ASP A 118 3.78 4.53 3.69
C ASP A 118 4.53 3.37 3.02
N ALA A 119 5.32 3.66 1.98
CA ALA A 119 6.17 2.66 1.32
C ALA A 119 7.20 1.99 2.26
N LEU A 120 7.59 2.67 3.34
CA LEU A 120 8.44 2.10 4.42
C LEU A 120 7.64 1.37 5.50
N GLY A 121 6.31 1.31 5.41
CA GLY A 121 5.43 0.73 6.44
C GLY A 121 5.28 1.60 7.70
N ARG A 122 5.72 2.87 7.68
CA ARG A 122 5.65 3.82 8.79
C ARG A 122 4.31 4.56 8.80
N LEU A 123 3.20 3.79 8.89
CA LEU A 123 1.83 4.28 8.67
C LEU A 123 1.42 5.41 9.61
N GLY A 124 1.81 5.37 10.90
CA GLY A 124 1.48 6.44 11.84
C GLY A 124 2.12 7.77 11.47
N GLU A 125 3.35 7.76 10.98
CA GLU A 125 4.04 8.96 10.51
C GLU A 125 3.50 9.43 9.16
N ALA A 126 3.18 8.50 8.26
CA ALA A 126 2.51 8.82 6.99
C ALA A 126 1.17 9.53 7.21
N LEU A 127 0.37 9.06 8.19
CA LEU A 127 -0.89 9.71 8.57
C LEU A 127 -0.68 11.15 9.00
N VAL A 128 0.30 11.42 9.87
CA VAL A 128 0.61 12.79 10.34
C VAL A 128 1.03 13.69 9.17
N GLU A 129 1.84 13.18 8.25
CA GLU A 129 2.28 13.96 7.08
C GLU A 129 1.12 14.28 6.15
N HIS A 130 0.22 13.33 5.87
CA HIS A 130 -0.97 13.59 5.05
C HIS A 130 -1.96 14.55 5.72
N GLN A 131 -2.13 14.47 7.04
CA GLN A 131 -2.94 15.45 7.79
C GLN A 131 -2.32 16.85 7.74
N THR A 132 -1.00 16.95 7.86
CA THR A 132 -0.27 18.20 7.72
C THR A 132 -0.40 18.77 6.30
N ALA A 133 -0.29 17.92 5.28
CA ALA A 133 -0.53 18.30 3.90
C ALA A 133 -1.94 18.88 3.70
N ALA A 134 -2.96 18.19 4.23
CA ALA A 134 -4.36 18.63 4.14
C ALA A 134 -4.63 19.96 4.84
N ALA A 135 -3.94 20.22 5.96
CA ALA A 135 -4.06 21.49 6.68
C ALA A 135 -3.31 22.65 5.99
N ALA A 136 -2.24 22.35 5.27
CA ALA A 136 -1.39 23.34 4.60
C ALA A 136 -1.83 23.64 3.16
N ALA A 137 -2.61 22.75 2.52
CA ALA A 137 -3.02 22.89 1.13
C ALA A 137 -4.02 24.05 0.97
N PRO A 138 -3.73 24.98 0.05
CA PRO A 138 -4.62 26.11 -0.18
C PRO A 138 -5.88 25.68 -0.97
N PRO A 139 -7.02 26.35 -0.76
CA PRO A 139 -8.30 25.96 -1.37
C PRO A 139 -8.40 26.23 -2.86
N ASP A 140 -7.49 26.97 -3.43
CA ASP A 140 -7.43 27.34 -4.86
C ASP A 140 -6.72 26.30 -5.74
N ASP A 141 -6.19 25.22 -5.13
CA ASP A 141 -5.65 24.05 -5.84
C ASP A 141 -6.50 22.80 -5.52
N PRO A 142 -7.68 22.63 -6.15
CA PRO A 142 -8.57 21.53 -5.84
C PRO A 142 -8.00 20.16 -6.26
N GLU A 143 -7.12 20.10 -7.26
CA GLU A 143 -6.50 18.83 -7.68
C GLU A 143 -5.50 18.33 -6.64
N LEU A 144 -4.65 19.21 -6.10
CA LEU A 144 -3.74 18.88 -5.00
C LEU A 144 -4.53 18.43 -3.75
N ASN A 145 -5.59 19.17 -3.40
CA ASN A 145 -6.44 18.80 -2.26
C ASN A 145 -7.09 17.43 -2.45
N ALA A 146 -7.57 17.11 -3.66
CA ALA A 146 -8.10 15.78 -3.97
C ALA A 146 -7.03 14.70 -3.84
N ALA A 147 -5.84 14.92 -4.38
CA ALA A 147 -4.73 13.97 -4.29
C ALA A 147 -4.34 13.70 -2.82
N ILE A 148 -4.23 14.75 -2.00
CA ILE A 148 -3.94 14.62 -0.56
C ILE A 148 -5.03 13.80 0.16
N CYS A 149 -6.29 14.06 -0.12
CA CYS A 149 -7.40 13.32 0.49
C CYS A 149 -7.37 11.83 0.11
N ILE A 150 -7.01 11.49 -1.13
CA ILE A 150 -6.89 10.09 -1.60
C ILE A 150 -5.74 9.38 -0.89
N GLU A 151 -4.57 10.03 -0.74
CA GLU A 151 -3.43 9.43 -0.03
C GLU A 151 -3.74 9.27 1.47
N LEU A 152 -4.38 10.27 2.09
CA LEU A 152 -4.85 10.17 3.47
C LEU A 152 -5.81 8.99 3.67
N ALA A 153 -6.78 8.81 2.77
CA ALA A 153 -7.71 7.69 2.80
C ALA A 153 -6.98 6.35 2.66
N THR A 154 -5.97 6.28 1.80
CA THR A 154 -5.16 5.06 1.60
C THR A 154 -4.48 4.62 2.90
N VAL A 155 -3.86 5.56 3.64
CA VAL A 155 -3.21 5.25 4.93
C VAL A 155 -4.25 4.91 6.01
N LEU A 156 -5.37 5.64 6.07
CA LEU A 156 -6.46 5.35 7.00
C LEU A 156 -7.04 3.96 6.76
N GLN A 157 -7.19 3.54 5.52
CA GLN A 157 -7.66 2.21 5.15
C GLN A 157 -6.66 1.11 5.59
N GLN A 158 -5.36 1.33 5.44
CA GLN A 158 -4.33 0.39 5.93
C GLN A 158 -4.32 0.29 7.46
N LEU A 159 -4.69 1.38 8.16
CA LEU A 159 -4.90 1.40 9.61
C LEU A 159 -6.29 0.87 10.02
N GLU A 160 -7.08 0.41 9.06
CA GLU A 160 -8.45 -0.10 9.25
C GLU A 160 -9.44 0.95 9.79
N HIS A 161 -9.14 2.26 9.63
CA HIS A 161 -10.03 3.36 9.99
C HIS A 161 -11.01 3.65 8.84
N PHE A 162 -11.84 2.67 8.47
CA PHE A 162 -12.65 2.70 7.24
C PHE A 162 -13.59 3.90 7.14
N ASN A 163 -14.27 4.28 8.22
CA ASN A 163 -15.18 5.44 8.19
C ASN A 163 -14.44 6.76 7.90
N ALA A 164 -13.28 6.97 8.52
CA ALA A 164 -12.46 8.16 8.25
C ALA A 164 -11.87 8.14 6.82
N ALA A 165 -11.55 6.96 6.30
CA ALA A 165 -11.09 6.78 4.93
C ALA A 165 -12.21 7.11 3.92
N ILE A 166 -13.45 6.66 4.17
CA ILE A 166 -14.63 7.02 3.38
C ILE A 166 -14.82 8.54 3.33
N GLU A 167 -14.79 9.22 4.49
CA GLU A 167 -14.91 10.67 4.54
C GLU A 167 -13.82 11.37 3.72
N ALA A 168 -12.58 10.90 3.80
CA ALA A 168 -11.47 11.47 3.05
C ALA A 168 -11.66 11.29 1.53
N ASN A 169 -12.09 10.10 1.06
CA ASN A 169 -12.35 9.88 -0.35
C ASN A 169 -13.57 10.64 -0.88
N LEU A 170 -14.64 10.78 -0.09
CA LEU A 170 -15.78 11.64 -0.45
C LEU A 170 -15.38 13.11 -0.57
N ARG A 171 -14.52 13.61 0.32
CA ARG A 171 -13.93 14.95 0.18
C ARG A 171 -13.07 15.07 -1.07
N ALA A 172 -12.31 14.03 -1.43
CA ALA A 172 -11.55 14.03 -2.67
C ALA A 172 -12.47 14.18 -3.90
N LEU A 173 -13.57 13.43 -3.97
CA LEU A 173 -14.55 13.56 -5.05
C LEU A 173 -15.15 14.96 -5.14
N ASN A 174 -15.49 15.58 -4.00
CA ASN A 174 -16.01 16.95 -3.94
C ASN A 174 -14.97 17.97 -4.47
N TRP A 175 -13.69 17.79 -4.16
CA TRP A 175 -12.63 18.63 -4.73
C TRP A 175 -12.51 18.46 -6.24
N LEU A 176 -12.61 17.20 -6.74
CA LEU A 176 -12.54 16.92 -8.17
C LEU A 176 -13.70 17.51 -8.98
N GLU A 177 -14.86 17.70 -8.37
CA GLU A 177 -15.99 18.41 -9.01
C GLU A 177 -15.70 19.89 -9.30
N ARG A 178 -14.77 20.49 -8.57
CA ARG A 178 -14.34 21.88 -8.78
C ARG A 178 -13.24 22.02 -9.84
N CYS A 179 -12.65 20.91 -10.28
CA CYS A 179 -11.62 20.91 -11.31
C CYS A 179 -12.24 20.93 -12.70
N ARG A 180 -11.81 21.88 -13.55
CA ARG A 180 -12.23 21.89 -14.97
C ARG A 180 -11.61 20.73 -15.78
N HIS A 181 -10.39 20.36 -15.45
CA HIS A 181 -9.60 19.32 -16.12
C HIS A 181 -8.80 18.53 -15.09
N ALA A 182 -9.50 17.76 -14.24
CA ALA A 182 -8.84 16.89 -13.29
C ALA A 182 -8.22 15.66 -13.98
N ASP A 183 -7.12 15.15 -13.43
CA ASP A 183 -6.61 13.83 -13.84
C ASP A 183 -7.71 12.76 -13.65
N PRO A 184 -8.18 12.11 -14.73
CA PRO A 184 -9.19 11.04 -14.64
C PRO A 184 -8.80 9.92 -13.68
N GLY A 185 -7.49 9.71 -13.49
CA GLY A 185 -6.96 8.73 -12.56
C GLY A 185 -7.29 9.00 -11.11
N LEU A 186 -7.37 10.26 -10.68
CA LEU A 186 -7.72 10.61 -9.31
C LEU A 186 -9.15 10.20 -8.97
N ARG A 187 -10.12 10.47 -9.87
CA ARG A 187 -11.51 10.09 -9.67
C ARG A 187 -11.67 8.57 -9.57
N SER A 188 -11.06 7.83 -10.50
CA SER A 188 -11.09 6.37 -10.49
C SER A 188 -10.45 5.80 -9.22
N ARG A 189 -9.33 6.39 -8.72
CA ARG A 189 -8.69 5.97 -7.47
C ARG A 189 -9.58 6.20 -6.26
N ALA A 190 -10.19 7.38 -6.13
CA ALA A 190 -11.08 7.69 -5.02
C ALA A 190 -12.28 6.73 -4.97
N LEU A 191 -12.93 6.48 -6.11
CA LEU A 191 -14.04 5.54 -6.22
C LEU A 191 -13.61 4.10 -5.92
N HIS A 192 -12.45 3.66 -6.42
CA HIS A 192 -11.92 2.34 -6.10
C HIS A 192 -11.61 2.17 -4.61
N ASN A 193 -11.05 3.18 -3.97
CA ASN A 193 -10.81 3.18 -2.53
C ASN A 193 -12.14 3.07 -1.76
N LEU A 194 -13.15 3.87 -2.10
CA LEU A 194 -14.50 3.75 -1.50
C LEU A 194 -15.04 2.32 -1.61
N GLY A 195 -14.91 1.69 -2.76
CA GLY A 195 -15.31 0.29 -2.91
C GLY A 195 -14.57 -0.65 -1.96
N ARG A 196 -13.27 -0.45 -1.74
CA ARG A 196 -12.46 -1.26 -0.80
C ARG A 196 -12.87 -1.03 0.66
N GLU A 197 -13.17 0.19 1.04
CA GLU A 197 -13.59 0.55 2.38
C GLU A 197 -14.94 -0.03 2.73
N TYR A 198 -15.92 0.10 1.82
CA TYR A 198 -17.24 -0.52 1.98
C TYR A 198 -17.15 -2.05 2.00
N TYR A 199 -16.26 -2.65 1.19
CA TYR A 199 -15.98 -4.09 1.26
C TYR A 199 -15.41 -4.49 2.62
N GLY A 200 -14.49 -3.71 3.18
CA GLY A 200 -13.92 -3.92 4.53
C GLY A 200 -14.98 -3.87 5.63
N LEU A 201 -15.98 -3.00 5.48
CA LEU A 201 -17.13 -2.89 6.38
C LEU A 201 -18.19 -4.01 6.16
N GLY A 202 -18.02 -4.84 5.11
CA GLY A 202 -19.00 -5.88 4.74
C GLY A 202 -20.23 -5.34 4.02
N GLN A 203 -20.25 -4.07 3.60
CA GLN A 203 -21.30 -3.43 2.82
C GLN A 203 -21.07 -3.72 1.33
N LEU A 204 -21.39 -4.96 0.92
CA LEU A 204 -20.98 -5.49 -0.37
C LEU A 204 -21.70 -4.84 -1.56
N ALA A 205 -22.94 -4.38 -1.39
CA ALA A 205 -23.70 -3.70 -2.44
C ALA A 205 -23.09 -2.33 -2.78
N GLU A 206 -22.73 -1.55 -1.76
CA GLU A 206 -22.03 -0.27 -1.90
C GLU A 206 -20.66 -0.47 -2.51
N ALA A 207 -19.90 -1.48 -2.05
CA ALA A 207 -18.61 -1.83 -2.60
C ALA A 207 -18.68 -2.10 -4.11
N ASP A 208 -19.64 -2.94 -4.53
CA ASP A 208 -19.84 -3.28 -5.95
C ASP A 208 -20.18 -2.05 -6.79
N ARG A 209 -21.08 -1.20 -6.30
CA ARG A 209 -21.45 0.06 -6.96
C ARG A 209 -20.22 0.97 -7.17
N TYR A 210 -19.42 1.20 -6.14
CA TYR A 210 -18.24 2.05 -6.25
C TYR A 210 -17.15 1.45 -7.16
N PHE A 211 -16.97 0.13 -7.18
CA PHE A 211 -16.05 -0.50 -8.12
C PHE A 211 -16.52 -0.38 -9.57
N GLN A 212 -17.83 -0.44 -9.83
CA GLN A 212 -18.39 -0.18 -11.17
C GLN A 212 -18.19 1.26 -11.60
N GLU A 213 -18.47 2.22 -10.70
CA GLU A 213 -18.22 3.64 -10.95
C GLU A 213 -16.74 3.93 -11.20
N ALA A 214 -15.83 3.26 -10.45
CA ALA A 214 -14.39 3.38 -10.66
C ALA A 214 -13.97 2.86 -12.05
N LEU A 215 -14.55 1.76 -12.49
CA LEU A 215 -14.31 1.21 -13.83
C LEU A 215 -14.82 2.15 -14.93
N ALA A 216 -16.03 2.71 -14.76
CA ALA A 216 -16.62 3.67 -15.70
C ALA A 216 -15.85 5.00 -15.78
N ALA A 217 -15.18 5.40 -14.68
CA ALA A 217 -14.37 6.62 -14.64
C ALA A 217 -13.03 6.52 -15.38
N VAL A 218 -12.65 5.34 -15.83
CA VAL A 218 -11.42 5.14 -16.61
C VAL A 218 -11.71 5.35 -18.09
N THR A 219 -11.24 6.45 -18.66
CA THR A 219 -11.59 6.89 -20.01
C THR A 219 -10.53 6.63 -21.09
N ASP A 220 -9.31 6.22 -20.69
CA ASP A 220 -8.20 6.08 -21.61
C ASP A 220 -7.57 4.66 -21.62
N ALA A 221 -7.00 4.29 -22.78
CA ALA A 221 -6.32 3.01 -22.98
C ALA A 221 -5.03 2.86 -22.19
N GLU A 222 -4.41 3.98 -21.72
CA GLU A 222 -3.22 3.95 -20.88
C GLU A 222 -3.50 3.49 -19.46
N SER A 223 -4.78 3.38 -19.10
CA SER A 223 -5.26 2.97 -17.79
C SER A 223 -5.53 1.47 -17.65
N LEU A 224 -4.96 0.62 -18.51
CA LEU A 224 -5.18 -0.83 -18.46
C LEU A 224 -4.97 -1.43 -17.05
N LYS A 225 -3.97 -0.95 -16.32
CA LYS A 225 -3.75 -1.41 -14.94
C LYS A 225 -4.93 -1.05 -14.02
N ARG A 226 -5.53 0.14 -14.17
CA ARG A 226 -6.69 0.56 -13.35
C ARG A 226 -7.93 -0.27 -13.71
N ILE A 227 -8.17 -0.51 -15.01
CA ILE A 227 -9.24 -1.37 -15.49
C ILE A 227 -9.09 -2.79 -14.91
N ALA A 228 -7.91 -3.38 -15.00
CA ALA A 228 -7.64 -4.70 -14.44
C ALA A 228 -7.86 -4.74 -12.92
N THR A 229 -7.41 -3.70 -12.20
CA THR A 229 -7.61 -3.60 -10.75
C THR A 229 -9.09 -3.49 -10.38
N ALA A 230 -9.90 -2.71 -11.13
CA ALA A 230 -11.34 -2.62 -10.92
C ALA A 230 -12.02 -3.96 -11.17
N HIS A 231 -11.69 -4.65 -12.26
CA HIS A 231 -12.19 -6.01 -12.52
C HIS A 231 -11.79 -7.01 -11.43
N MET A 232 -10.55 -6.95 -10.93
CA MET A 232 -10.12 -7.79 -9.79
C MET A 232 -11.01 -7.57 -8.57
N SER A 233 -11.28 -6.32 -8.22
CA SER A 233 -12.11 -5.96 -7.05
C SER A 233 -13.57 -6.39 -7.25
N LEU A 234 -14.13 -6.21 -8.45
CA LEU A 234 -15.47 -6.71 -8.81
C LEU A 234 -15.55 -8.23 -8.71
N GLY A 235 -14.52 -8.96 -9.14
CA GLY A 235 -14.45 -10.42 -9.00
C GLY A 235 -14.47 -10.87 -7.53
N VAL A 236 -13.70 -10.19 -6.67
CA VAL A 236 -13.69 -10.47 -5.21
C VAL A 236 -15.04 -10.14 -4.57
N SER A 237 -15.66 -9.01 -4.94
CA SER A 237 -16.98 -8.61 -4.45
C SER A 237 -18.08 -9.58 -4.89
N ALA A 238 -18.11 -9.95 -6.17
CA ALA A 238 -19.06 -10.93 -6.71
C ALA A 238 -18.96 -12.29 -6.01
N ARG A 239 -17.73 -12.78 -5.74
CA ARG A 239 -17.52 -14.00 -4.95
C ARG A 239 -18.10 -13.87 -3.54
N ALA A 240 -17.93 -12.74 -2.90
CA ALA A 240 -18.39 -12.51 -1.52
C ALA A 240 -19.94 -12.53 -1.41
N VAL A 241 -20.66 -12.13 -2.46
CA VAL A 241 -22.14 -12.22 -2.54
C VAL A 241 -22.62 -13.57 -3.10
N GLY A 242 -21.70 -14.47 -3.49
CA GLY A 242 -22.04 -15.79 -4.03
C GLY A 242 -22.31 -15.82 -5.54
N ASP A 243 -22.15 -14.72 -6.25
CA ASP A 243 -22.28 -14.66 -7.73
C ASP A 243 -20.98 -15.14 -8.39
N LEU A 244 -20.82 -16.46 -8.42
CA LEU A 244 -19.57 -17.10 -8.82
C LEU A 244 -19.28 -16.97 -10.31
N ASP A 245 -20.31 -16.93 -11.17
CA ASP A 245 -20.12 -16.79 -12.61
C ASP A 245 -19.63 -15.38 -12.95
N ARG A 246 -20.21 -14.35 -12.33
CA ARG A 246 -19.74 -12.97 -12.45
C ARG A 246 -18.34 -12.80 -11.89
N ALA A 247 -18.01 -13.49 -10.80
CA ALA A 247 -16.67 -13.48 -10.22
C ALA A 247 -15.63 -14.05 -11.20
N ILE A 248 -15.93 -15.15 -11.88
CA ILE A 248 -15.06 -15.76 -12.89
C ILE A 248 -14.85 -14.80 -14.07
N ASP A 249 -15.94 -14.22 -14.64
CA ASP A 249 -15.83 -13.28 -15.77
C ASP A 249 -14.92 -12.11 -15.46
N HIS A 250 -15.13 -11.46 -14.31
CA HIS A 250 -14.29 -10.34 -13.90
C HIS A 250 -12.83 -10.74 -13.65
N CYS A 251 -12.57 -11.87 -12.99
CA CYS A 251 -11.21 -12.37 -12.80
C CYS A 251 -10.52 -12.68 -14.15
N GLN A 252 -11.22 -13.29 -15.10
CA GLN A 252 -10.67 -13.59 -16.43
C GLN A 252 -10.31 -12.32 -17.21
N ARG A 253 -11.16 -11.29 -17.17
CA ARG A 253 -10.86 -9.97 -17.77
C ARG A 253 -9.63 -9.32 -17.13
N ALA A 254 -9.54 -9.32 -15.80
CA ALA A 254 -8.38 -8.81 -15.09
C ALA A 254 -7.10 -9.56 -15.48
N LEU A 255 -7.16 -10.89 -15.52
CA LEU A 255 -6.03 -11.75 -15.89
C LEU A 255 -5.54 -11.48 -17.31
N ALA A 256 -6.47 -11.38 -18.27
CA ALA A 256 -6.13 -11.07 -19.67
C ALA A 256 -5.40 -9.73 -19.80
N ILE A 257 -5.85 -8.71 -19.07
CA ILE A 257 -5.22 -7.39 -19.11
C ILE A 257 -3.84 -7.42 -18.44
N TYR A 258 -3.71 -8.03 -17.23
CA TYR A 258 -2.42 -8.09 -16.54
C TYR A 258 -1.38 -8.88 -17.34
N ASN A 259 -1.76 -9.98 -18.00
CA ASN A 259 -0.89 -10.71 -18.90
C ASN A 259 -0.44 -9.85 -20.10
N ARG A 260 -1.36 -9.07 -20.68
CA ARG A 260 -1.06 -8.19 -21.82
C ARG A 260 -0.06 -7.09 -21.47
N ILE A 261 -0.12 -6.55 -20.26
CA ILE A 261 0.80 -5.47 -19.79
C ILE A 261 2.06 -6.01 -19.09
N GLY A 262 2.25 -7.34 -19.04
CA GLY A 262 3.44 -7.97 -18.42
C GLY A 262 3.51 -7.78 -16.90
N HIS A 263 2.35 -7.67 -16.21
CA HIS A 263 2.33 -7.48 -14.76
C HIS A 263 2.15 -8.82 -14.03
N ASP A 264 3.19 -9.68 -14.09
CA ASP A 264 3.15 -11.08 -13.66
C ASP A 264 2.68 -11.28 -12.21
N GLN A 265 3.10 -10.41 -11.29
CA GLN A 265 2.71 -10.50 -9.89
C GLN A 265 1.20 -10.29 -9.71
N ALA A 266 0.59 -9.31 -10.41
CA ALA A 266 -0.84 -9.09 -10.35
C ALA A 266 -1.61 -10.21 -11.06
N ALA A 267 -1.13 -10.66 -12.23
CA ALA A 267 -1.72 -11.80 -12.94
C ALA A 267 -1.74 -13.05 -12.04
N ASN A 268 -0.64 -13.31 -11.32
CA ASN A 268 -0.57 -14.43 -10.38
C ASN A 268 -1.58 -14.34 -9.24
N ARG A 269 -1.81 -13.14 -8.69
CA ARG A 269 -2.85 -12.93 -7.67
C ARG A 269 -4.26 -13.20 -8.19
N ILE A 270 -4.52 -12.89 -9.47
CA ILE A 270 -5.81 -13.25 -10.09
C ILE A 270 -5.98 -14.77 -10.24
N LEU A 271 -4.92 -15.50 -10.52
CA LEU A 271 -4.98 -16.98 -10.52
C LEU A 271 -5.38 -17.51 -9.14
N GLY A 272 -4.83 -16.96 -8.07
CA GLY A 272 -5.26 -17.28 -6.70
C GLY A 272 -6.76 -16.98 -6.47
N ASN A 273 -7.22 -15.79 -6.85
CA ASN A 273 -8.64 -15.41 -6.72
C ASN A 273 -9.56 -16.34 -7.52
N LEU A 274 -9.19 -16.75 -8.75
CA LEU A 274 -9.92 -17.74 -9.54
C LEU A 274 -9.97 -19.09 -8.83
N GLY A 275 -8.85 -19.52 -8.22
CA GLY A 275 -8.81 -20.72 -7.38
C GLY A 275 -9.83 -20.66 -6.25
N ASP A 276 -9.94 -19.54 -5.56
CA ASP A 276 -10.91 -19.31 -4.48
C ASP A 276 -12.35 -19.36 -4.99
N VAL A 277 -12.63 -18.80 -6.17
CA VAL A 277 -13.97 -18.85 -6.79
C VAL A 277 -14.33 -20.30 -7.15
N HIS A 278 -13.42 -21.05 -7.77
CA HIS A 278 -13.64 -22.46 -8.08
C HIS A 278 -13.83 -23.31 -6.81
N PHE A 279 -13.09 -23.01 -5.74
CA PHE A 279 -13.29 -23.66 -4.46
C PHE A 279 -14.69 -23.40 -3.89
N ALA A 280 -15.15 -22.15 -3.93
CA ALA A 280 -16.50 -21.76 -3.49
C ALA A 280 -17.60 -22.43 -4.35
N ALA A 281 -17.31 -22.66 -5.62
CA ALA A 281 -18.21 -23.39 -6.55
C ALA A 281 -18.19 -24.93 -6.38
N GLY A 282 -17.44 -25.47 -5.39
CA GLY A 282 -17.27 -26.91 -5.20
C GLY A 282 -16.39 -27.60 -6.26
N ARG A 283 -15.75 -26.85 -7.15
CA ARG A 283 -14.87 -27.35 -8.22
C ARG A 283 -13.45 -27.53 -7.68
N PHE A 284 -13.27 -28.43 -6.73
CA PHE A 284 -12.06 -28.53 -5.90
C PHE A 284 -10.79 -28.88 -6.69
N GLU A 285 -10.87 -29.71 -7.75
CA GLU A 285 -9.70 -30.06 -8.56
C GLU A 285 -9.21 -28.85 -9.40
N ALA A 286 -10.14 -28.11 -10.00
CA ALA A 286 -9.81 -26.87 -10.73
C ALA A 286 -9.22 -25.81 -9.77
N ALA A 287 -9.78 -25.69 -8.57
CA ALA A 287 -9.24 -24.80 -7.53
C ALA A 287 -7.80 -25.16 -7.16
N LYS A 288 -7.54 -26.46 -6.94
CA LYS A 288 -6.20 -26.99 -6.63
C LYS A 288 -5.21 -26.64 -7.72
N GLU A 289 -5.53 -26.93 -8.99
CA GLU A 289 -4.65 -26.67 -10.13
C GLU A 289 -4.26 -25.17 -10.22
N LEU A 290 -5.25 -24.29 -10.07
CA LEU A 290 -5.02 -22.84 -10.08
C LEU A 290 -4.13 -22.38 -8.90
N GLN A 291 -4.36 -22.92 -7.70
CA GLN A 291 -3.56 -22.57 -6.53
C GLN A 291 -2.13 -23.14 -6.61
N GLU A 292 -1.94 -24.33 -7.19
CA GLU A 292 -0.61 -24.91 -7.44
C GLU A 292 0.18 -24.03 -8.42
N ARG A 293 -0.43 -23.61 -9.52
CA ARG A 293 0.17 -22.67 -10.47
C ARG A 293 0.49 -21.32 -9.82
N CYS A 294 -0.44 -20.80 -9.01
CA CYS A 294 -0.23 -19.58 -8.27
C CYS A 294 0.96 -19.69 -7.32
N LEU A 295 1.07 -20.79 -6.56
CA LEU A 295 2.16 -21.02 -5.62
C LEU A 295 3.51 -21.14 -6.34
N GLN A 296 3.58 -21.91 -7.42
CA GLN A 296 4.80 -22.08 -8.22
C GLN A 296 5.31 -20.75 -8.79
N THR A 297 4.41 -19.94 -9.34
CA THR A 297 4.75 -18.61 -9.84
C THR A 297 5.19 -17.67 -8.71
N ALA A 298 4.48 -17.69 -7.58
CA ALA A 298 4.84 -16.89 -6.41
C ALA A 298 6.23 -17.22 -5.86
N GLU A 299 6.64 -18.50 -5.89
CA GLU A 299 7.98 -18.92 -5.50
C GLU A 299 9.04 -18.36 -6.44
N THR A 300 8.79 -18.41 -7.74
CA THR A 300 9.68 -17.86 -8.76
C THR A 300 9.83 -16.34 -8.61
N LEU A 301 8.73 -15.64 -8.35
CA LEU A 301 8.70 -14.19 -8.15
C LEU A 301 9.14 -13.75 -6.74
N LYS A 302 9.35 -14.70 -5.82
CA LYS A 302 9.64 -14.45 -4.39
C LYS A 302 8.55 -13.58 -3.72
N ASP A 303 7.30 -13.77 -4.14
CA ASP A 303 6.13 -13.06 -3.59
C ASP A 303 5.62 -13.79 -2.33
N ASP A 304 6.16 -13.42 -1.17
CA ASP A 304 5.77 -14.00 0.12
C ASP A 304 4.28 -13.83 0.45
N PHE A 305 3.62 -12.77 -0.05
CA PHE A 305 2.19 -12.60 0.10
C PHE A 305 1.42 -13.70 -0.65
N ALA A 306 1.70 -13.88 -1.94
CA ALA A 306 1.04 -14.89 -2.76
C ALA A 306 1.36 -16.33 -2.29
N ILE A 307 2.59 -16.58 -1.81
CA ILE A 307 2.96 -17.87 -1.18
C ILE A 307 2.09 -18.14 0.06
N GLY A 308 1.83 -17.11 0.88
CA GLY A 308 0.99 -17.22 2.05
C GLY A 308 -0.46 -17.57 1.71
N VAL A 309 -1.03 -16.88 0.74
CA VAL A 309 -2.41 -17.08 0.27
C VAL A 309 -2.58 -18.46 -0.36
N ALA A 310 -1.87 -18.74 -1.45
CA ALA A 310 -2.02 -19.98 -2.20
C ALA A 310 -1.65 -21.23 -1.37
N GLY A 311 -0.59 -21.12 -0.56
CA GLY A 311 -0.21 -22.20 0.36
C GLY A 311 -1.26 -22.49 1.43
N GLY A 312 -1.95 -21.48 1.95
CA GLY A 312 -3.06 -21.64 2.90
C GLY A 312 -4.25 -22.36 2.26
N GLU A 313 -4.66 -21.98 1.05
CA GLU A 313 -5.76 -22.60 0.32
C GLU A 313 -5.45 -24.06 -0.10
N LEU A 314 -4.23 -24.32 -0.56
CA LEU A 314 -3.80 -25.70 -0.84
C LEU A 314 -3.75 -26.57 0.43
N ALA A 315 -3.33 -26.01 1.56
CA ALA A 315 -3.35 -26.74 2.83
C ALA A 315 -4.79 -27.10 3.24
N ARG A 316 -5.75 -26.19 3.02
CA ARG A 316 -7.19 -26.46 3.22
C ARG A 316 -7.69 -27.58 2.30
N TYR A 317 -7.30 -27.55 1.04
CA TYR A 317 -7.63 -28.62 0.09
C TYR A 317 -7.09 -29.98 0.57
N LEU A 318 -5.83 -30.05 0.99
CA LEU A 318 -5.22 -31.28 1.51
C LEU A 318 -5.97 -31.84 2.73
N LEU A 319 -6.43 -30.96 3.63
CA LEU A 319 -7.28 -31.37 4.75
C LEU A 319 -8.60 -32.02 4.30
N LEU A 320 -9.25 -31.45 3.29
CA LEU A 320 -10.47 -32.02 2.71
C LEU A 320 -10.24 -33.39 2.08
N LYS A 321 -9.07 -33.65 1.54
CA LYS A 321 -8.66 -34.95 0.97
C LYS A 321 -8.10 -35.93 2.02
N GLY A 322 -8.03 -35.54 3.28
CA GLY A 322 -7.51 -36.37 4.38
C GLY A 322 -5.99 -36.39 4.54
N ASP A 323 -5.25 -35.64 3.72
CA ASP A 323 -3.78 -35.50 3.88
C ASP A 323 -3.44 -34.45 4.93
N ALA A 324 -3.66 -34.81 6.19
CA ALA A 324 -3.37 -33.93 7.31
C ALA A 324 -1.86 -33.63 7.50
N LYS A 325 -0.97 -34.55 7.09
CA LYS A 325 0.49 -34.32 7.20
C LYS A 325 0.98 -33.33 6.16
N GLY A 326 0.54 -33.47 4.91
CA GLY A 326 0.80 -32.50 3.86
C GLY A 326 0.24 -31.13 4.19
N ALA A 327 -1.01 -31.07 4.65
CA ALA A 327 -1.65 -29.83 5.11
C ALA A 327 -0.87 -29.13 6.23
N LEU A 328 -0.39 -29.89 7.23
CA LEU A 328 0.40 -29.35 8.33
C LEU A 328 1.70 -28.68 7.85
N SER A 329 2.42 -29.35 6.93
CA SER A 329 3.66 -28.85 6.35
C SER A 329 3.43 -27.56 5.55
N LEU A 330 2.43 -27.58 4.68
CA LEU A 330 2.11 -26.47 3.80
C LEU A 330 1.56 -25.25 4.54
N ALA A 331 0.67 -25.48 5.53
CA ALA A 331 0.14 -24.40 6.39
C ALA A 331 1.25 -23.69 7.18
N ARG A 332 2.25 -24.42 7.69
CA ARG A 332 3.43 -23.82 8.33
C ARG A 332 4.23 -22.95 7.39
N ARG A 333 4.43 -23.41 6.15
CA ARG A 333 5.12 -22.67 5.12
C ARG A 333 4.37 -21.38 4.75
N ALA A 334 3.06 -21.48 4.53
CA ALA A 334 2.18 -20.35 4.27
C ALA A 334 2.20 -19.32 5.41
N LYS A 335 2.09 -19.78 6.66
CA LYS A 335 2.16 -18.93 7.86
C LYS A 335 3.49 -18.17 7.95
N ASN A 336 4.62 -18.81 7.63
CA ASN A 336 5.93 -18.17 7.65
C ASN A 336 6.08 -17.14 6.52
N ALA A 337 5.56 -17.42 5.33
CA ALA A 337 5.53 -16.46 4.23
C ALA A 337 4.67 -15.24 4.56
N SER A 338 3.44 -15.45 5.07
CA SER A 338 2.58 -14.35 5.53
C SER A 338 3.21 -13.53 6.64
N ARG A 339 4.06 -14.12 7.49
CA ARG A 339 4.81 -13.36 8.51
C ARG A 339 5.88 -12.45 7.86
N ARG A 340 6.58 -12.92 6.82
CA ARG A 340 7.59 -12.11 6.11
C ARG A 340 6.97 -10.98 5.29
N SER A 341 5.80 -11.22 4.70
CA SER A 341 5.05 -10.20 3.97
C SER A 341 4.31 -9.20 4.87
N GLY A 342 4.27 -9.42 6.21
CA GLY A 342 3.50 -8.59 7.14
C GLY A 342 1.98 -8.82 7.09
N ASP A 343 1.51 -9.83 6.36
CA ASP A 343 0.09 -10.11 6.21
C ASP A 343 -0.47 -10.86 7.42
N HIS A 344 -1.14 -10.15 8.27
CA HIS A 344 -1.71 -10.69 9.50
C HIS A 344 -2.95 -11.56 9.25
N LEU A 345 -3.75 -11.25 8.23
CA LEU A 345 -5.00 -11.98 7.94
C LEU A 345 -4.71 -13.39 7.45
N HIS A 346 -3.88 -13.54 6.42
CA HIS A 346 -3.52 -14.86 5.89
C HIS A 346 -2.59 -15.61 6.84
N ARG A 347 -1.78 -14.91 7.65
CA ARG A 347 -1.02 -15.54 8.73
C ARG A 347 -1.92 -16.20 9.77
N ALA A 348 -2.99 -15.51 10.20
CA ALA A 348 -3.96 -16.06 11.13
C ALA A 348 -4.73 -17.25 10.54
N TYR A 349 -5.15 -17.11 9.28
CA TYR A 349 -5.82 -18.17 8.54
C TYR A 349 -4.94 -19.43 8.40
N ALA A 350 -3.68 -19.27 7.96
CA ALA A 350 -2.74 -20.39 7.87
C ALA A 350 -2.46 -21.05 9.24
N ALA A 351 -2.44 -20.27 10.32
CA ALA A 351 -2.33 -20.81 11.68
C ALA A 351 -3.58 -21.63 12.06
N ALA A 352 -4.79 -21.18 11.69
CA ALA A 352 -6.02 -21.94 11.92
C ALA A 352 -6.04 -23.27 11.15
N ILE A 353 -5.63 -23.26 9.87
CA ILE A 353 -5.46 -24.49 9.08
C ILE A 353 -4.40 -25.42 9.70
N GLU A 354 -3.26 -24.87 10.16
CA GLU A 354 -2.25 -25.65 10.91
C GLU A 354 -2.86 -26.29 12.17
N GLY A 355 -3.76 -25.56 12.86
CA GLY A 355 -4.49 -26.05 14.01
C GLY A 355 -5.38 -27.26 13.65
N GLN A 356 -6.19 -27.16 12.60
CA GLN A 356 -7.01 -28.26 12.10
C GLN A 356 -6.17 -29.48 11.69
N ALA A 357 -5.06 -29.24 10.98
CA ALA A 357 -4.15 -30.31 10.57
C ALA A 357 -3.48 -30.99 11.77
N ALA A 358 -3.06 -30.19 12.78
CA ALA A 358 -2.50 -30.74 14.03
C ALA A 358 -3.51 -31.61 14.77
N GLU A 359 -4.78 -31.19 14.83
CA GLU A 359 -5.86 -32.01 15.39
C GLU A 359 -6.00 -33.35 14.67
N SER A 360 -6.04 -33.30 13.33
CA SER A 360 -6.23 -34.50 12.49
C SER A 360 -5.06 -35.50 12.60
N VAL A 361 -3.87 -35.07 13.02
CA VAL A 361 -2.72 -35.96 13.31
C VAL A 361 -2.57 -36.31 14.77
N GLY A 362 -3.61 -36.06 15.63
CA GLY A 362 -3.62 -36.43 17.03
C GLY A 362 -2.75 -35.53 17.94
N ARG A 363 -2.59 -34.26 17.61
CA ARG A 363 -1.80 -33.27 18.35
C ARG A 363 -2.67 -32.14 18.90
N PRO A 364 -3.63 -32.41 19.81
CA PRO A 364 -4.63 -31.45 20.25
C PRO A 364 -4.04 -30.21 20.96
N ALA A 365 -2.96 -30.38 21.73
CA ALA A 365 -2.30 -29.24 22.38
C ALA A 365 -1.67 -28.25 21.35
N ASP A 366 -1.13 -28.79 20.25
CA ASP A 366 -0.62 -27.98 19.17
C ASP A 366 -1.74 -27.27 18.42
N ALA A 367 -2.86 -27.96 18.18
CA ALA A 367 -4.07 -27.37 17.58
C ALA A 367 -4.54 -26.16 18.38
N ASP A 368 -4.72 -26.32 19.70
CA ASP A 368 -5.14 -25.22 20.57
C ASP A 368 -4.17 -24.05 20.58
N ARG A 369 -2.87 -24.33 20.54
CA ARG A 369 -1.85 -23.29 20.46
C ARG A 369 -1.98 -22.47 19.16
N GLN A 370 -2.20 -23.14 18.03
CA GLN A 370 -2.33 -22.47 16.74
C GLN A 370 -3.63 -21.66 16.64
N PHE A 371 -4.76 -22.18 17.07
CA PHE A 371 -6.02 -21.44 17.11
C PHE A 371 -5.95 -20.22 18.03
N ARG A 372 -5.37 -20.36 19.23
CA ARG A 372 -5.15 -19.21 20.12
C ARG A 372 -4.25 -18.14 19.48
N ALA A 373 -3.18 -18.56 18.81
CA ALA A 373 -2.30 -17.62 18.09
C ALA A 373 -3.03 -16.88 16.97
N ALA A 374 -3.86 -17.58 16.19
CA ALA A 374 -4.67 -16.99 15.13
C ALA A 374 -5.68 -15.97 15.68
N LEU A 375 -6.44 -16.35 16.71
CA LEU A 375 -7.44 -15.49 17.35
C LEU A 375 -6.80 -14.26 18.00
N THR A 376 -5.66 -14.43 18.70
CA THR A 376 -4.92 -13.31 19.31
C THR A 376 -4.39 -12.35 18.26
N LEU A 377 -3.95 -12.85 17.09
CA LEU A 377 -3.43 -12.02 16.01
C LEU A 377 -4.53 -11.15 15.38
N LEU A 378 -5.77 -11.64 15.35
CA LEU A 378 -6.93 -10.93 14.80
C LEU A 378 -7.66 -10.07 15.85
N ALA A 379 -7.49 -10.37 17.14
CA ALA A 379 -8.12 -9.62 18.21
C ALA A 379 -7.67 -8.14 18.20
N GLY A 380 -8.63 -7.22 18.30
CA GLY A 380 -8.36 -5.79 18.28
C GLY A 380 -8.15 -5.18 16.88
N ARG A 381 -8.29 -5.99 15.82
CA ARG A 381 -8.27 -5.55 14.41
C ARG A 381 -9.70 -5.54 13.85
N GLN A 382 -9.95 -4.67 12.88
CA GLN A 382 -11.27 -4.62 12.19
C GLN A 382 -11.41 -5.76 11.15
N ALA A 383 -11.11 -6.98 11.58
CA ALA A 383 -11.11 -8.19 10.76
C ALA A 383 -12.26 -9.15 11.14
N ALA A 384 -13.43 -8.59 11.43
CA ALA A 384 -14.58 -9.36 11.96
C ALA A 384 -14.95 -10.58 11.11
N GLY A 385 -14.88 -10.48 9.78
CA GLY A 385 -15.16 -11.61 8.88
C GLY A 385 -14.17 -12.76 9.05
N LYS A 386 -12.86 -12.46 9.06
CA LYS A 386 -11.80 -13.47 9.22
C LYS A 386 -11.78 -14.04 10.65
N LEU A 387 -12.09 -13.19 11.62
CA LEU A 387 -12.21 -13.61 13.01
C LEU A 387 -13.37 -14.60 13.22
N ALA A 388 -14.54 -14.32 12.60
CA ALA A 388 -15.68 -15.23 12.57
C ALA A 388 -15.32 -16.58 11.92
N GLU A 389 -14.61 -16.57 10.80
CA GLU A 389 -14.14 -17.77 10.12
C GLU A 389 -13.25 -18.62 11.05
N VAL A 390 -12.23 -18.03 11.70
CA VAL A 390 -11.34 -18.75 12.62
C VAL A 390 -12.08 -19.26 13.85
N CYS A 391 -13.02 -18.48 14.40
CA CYS A 391 -13.89 -18.93 15.51
C CYS A 391 -14.70 -20.16 15.09
N SER A 392 -15.32 -20.16 13.91
CA SER A 392 -16.08 -21.30 13.40
C SER A 392 -15.21 -22.54 13.19
N MET A 393 -13.99 -22.38 12.65
CA MET A 393 -13.03 -23.48 12.49
C MET A 393 -12.65 -24.09 13.84
N TYR A 394 -12.41 -23.27 14.87
CA TYR A 394 -12.07 -23.76 16.21
C TYR A 394 -13.26 -24.40 16.91
N ALA A 395 -14.45 -23.82 16.78
CA ALA A 395 -15.69 -24.39 17.31
C ALA A 395 -15.92 -25.81 16.78
N GLU A 396 -15.71 -26.06 15.49
CA GLU A 396 -15.84 -27.38 14.91
C GLU A 396 -14.85 -28.41 15.50
N VAL A 397 -13.60 -28.00 15.74
CA VAL A 397 -12.59 -28.83 16.40
C VAL A 397 -13.03 -29.18 17.84
N LEU A 398 -13.45 -28.17 18.60
CA LEU A 398 -13.92 -28.37 19.99
C LEU A 398 -15.17 -29.26 20.06
N ARG A 399 -16.12 -29.07 19.14
CA ARG A 399 -17.32 -29.91 19.01
C ARG A 399 -16.95 -31.39 18.81
N ARG A 400 -15.98 -31.69 17.93
CA ARG A 400 -15.49 -33.06 17.69
C ARG A 400 -14.83 -33.69 18.90
N ARG A 401 -14.23 -32.88 19.80
CA ARG A 401 -13.65 -33.30 21.07
C ARG A 401 -14.70 -33.49 22.18
N GLY A 402 -15.95 -33.08 21.98
CA GLY A 402 -17.01 -33.09 22.99
C GLY A 402 -16.99 -31.86 23.90
N ASP A 403 -16.17 -30.85 23.67
CA ASP A 403 -16.17 -29.58 24.41
C ASP A 403 -17.28 -28.65 23.85
N VAL A 404 -18.53 -29.03 24.16
CA VAL A 404 -19.72 -28.42 23.59
C VAL A 404 -19.89 -26.98 24.05
N ASP A 405 -19.58 -26.65 25.28
CA ASP A 405 -19.76 -25.31 25.86
C ASP A 405 -18.85 -24.28 25.16
N ARG A 406 -17.58 -24.63 25.03
CA ARG A 406 -16.64 -23.74 24.30
C ARG A 406 -16.95 -23.70 22.83
N ALA A 407 -17.30 -24.79 22.19
CA ALA A 407 -17.71 -24.83 20.78
C ALA A 407 -18.89 -23.87 20.54
N PHE A 408 -19.92 -23.93 21.39
CA PHE A 408 -21.09 -23.05 21.30
C PHE A 408 -20.70 -21.57 21.47
N ALA A 409 -19.84 -21.27 22.46
CA ALA A 409 -19.39 -19.89 22.69
C ALA A 409 -18.66 -19.30 21.46
N PHE A 410 -17.74 -20.05 20.83
CA PHE A 410 -17.06 -19.62 19.62
C PHE A 410 -18.00 -19.50 18.42
N MET A 411 -18.95 -20.44 18.27
CA MET A 411 -19.94 -20.40 17.18
C MET A 411 -20.86 -19.18 17.31
N ARG A 412 -21.32 -18.87 18.53
CA ARG A 412 -22.14 -17.68 18.81
C ARG A 412 -21.38 -16.40 18.46
N MET A 413 -20.12 -16.26 18.90
CA MET A 413 -19.29 -15.11 18.55
C MET A 413 -19.15 -14.93 17.04
N ALA A 414 -18.98 -16.04 16.31
CA ALA A 414 -18.89 -16.00 14.85
C ALA A 414 -20.20 -15.56 14.19
N ALA A 415 -21.35 -16.05 14.67
CA ALA A 415 -22.66 -15.75 14.13
C ALA A 415 -23.11 -14.31 14.42
N GLU A 416 -22.95 -13.87 15.67
CA GLU A 416 -23.33 -12.52 16.14
C GLU A 416 -22.31 -11.46 15.75
N ARG A 417 -21.09 -11.86 15.34
CA ARG A 417 -19.93 -10.99 15.11
C ARG A 417 -19.58 -10.11 16.31
N ASP A 418 -19.92 -10.59 17.51
CA ASP A 418 -19.55 -9.98 18.79
C ASP A 418 -18.37 -10.74 19.43
N PHE A 419 -17.22 -10.11 19.46
CA PHE A 419 -15.97 -10.65 19.97
C PHE A 419 -15.54 -10.04 21.31
N SER A 420 -16.43 -9.34 22.01
CA SER A 420 -16.14 -8.66 23.28
C SER A 420 -15.63 -9.64 24.37
N GLY A 421 -16.12 -10.88 24.38
CA GLY A 421 -15.71 -11.95 25.31
C GLY A 421 -14.50 -12.78 24.87
N LEU A 422 -13.95 -12.55 23.68
CA LEU A 422 -12.93 -13.42 23.06
C LEU A 422 -11.68 -13.58 23.93
N ALA A 423 -11.16 -12.49 24.49
CA ALA A 423 -9.95 -12.54 25.32
C ALA A 423 -10.10 -13.43 26.55
N THR A 424 -11.29 -13.45 27.18
CA THR A 424 -11.61 -14.32 28.32
C THR A 424 -11.66 -15.77 27.89
N LEU A 425 -12.32 -16.06 26.76
CA LEU A 425 -12.47 -17.44 26.26
C LEU A 425 -11.12 -18.05 25.83
N ILE A 426 -10.22 -17.24 25.25
CA ILE A 426 -8.85 -17.67 24.91
C ILE A 426 -8.04 -18.02 26.17
N ARG A 427 -8.22 -17.30 27.28
CA ARG A 427 -7.51 -17.56 28.56
C ARG A 427 -8.01 -18.83 29.27
N GLN A 428 -9.29 -19.10 29.25
CA GLN A 428 -9.89 -20.30 29.91
C GLN A 428 -9.37 -21.60 29.31
N GLY A 429 -8.98 -21.65 28.07
CA GLY A 429 -8.36 -22.83 27.43
C GLY A 429 -6.90 -23.11 27.83
N ARG A 430 -6.34 -22.41 28.83
CA ARG A 430 -4.98 -22.68 29.35
C ARG A 430 -4.98 -23.66 30.56
N ARG A 431 -6.15 -24.00 31.06
CA ARG A 431 -6.30 -24.98 32.11
C ARG A 431 -6.70 -26.32 31.51
#